data_7d3c73a43af879234b0d7d8f1c296d51
#
_entry.id   7d3c73a43af879234b0d7d8f1c296d51
#
_cell.length_a   1.000
_cell.length_b   1.000
_cell.length_c   1.000
_cell.angle_alpha   90.00
_cell.angle_beta   90.00
_cell.angle_gamma   90.00
#
_symmetry.space_group_name_H-M   'P 1'
#
loop_
_entity.id
_entity.type
_entity.pdbx_description
1 polymer ?
#
loop_
_entity_poly.entity_id
_entity_poly.type
_entity_poly.pdbx_seq_one_letter_code
_entity_poly.pdbx_strand_id
1 'polypeptide(L)'
;MSTPKLNLVSGGKPDYTLLATCAGDEDTGGGLCAFDGDTLQVIDRVSSAGLRVEGDRIIRLIRTPISTGGGEFVVYDARGVRQYFRVDELSDGHYFAWDGDHIVVASTGTNSILWVSMSGAVDRVWRVPGDDDSCHLNEVVLHDNRLFVCVFGDYGDYRGYKGRERSGDGYVFDLETGEKVVRGLCAPHSPRYFDGSWAACSSMRNEFIQFASDGVTPKRTVLLEGFTRGVAVSDDYIFIGESARRSDRGRVQGGSIAVLSRATFETVSRIQLPFQEISELALAPRELVEGTRTGFRTNLLRVKEKDQLYLFHALGIEPQRLWATSDPLRPSQCRVRVRAEIPDSLEVAKLTLINCAIENLSHSFYCTASSYAVSLSYKWQRTERSPRMEHQEGLRTGLPCVLPPHGKLNLRMEVMPPPVPGEYRFIVTLVQDGVCWFDEIDPANACSAVVVVRERQQTQTPDASAHSPAYLAPRKN
;
A
#
# COMPACT_ATOMS: atom_id res chain seq x y z
N MET A 1 29.93 20.58 3.82
CA MET A 1 29.15 21.80 3.52
C MET A 1 27.77 21.59 4.09
N SER A 2 27.25 22.51 4.89
CA SER A 2 25.87 22.39 5.40
C SER A 2 24.89 22.55 4.22
N THR A 3 23.93 21.65 4.11
CA THR A 3 22.84 21.77 3.12
C THR A 3 22.12 23.09 3.38
N PRO A 4 21.89 23.93 2.36
CA PRO A 4 21.15 25.18 2.55
C PRO A 4 19.73 24.85 3.03
N LYS A 5 19.24 25.65 3.98
CA LYS A 5 17.87 25.50 4.47
C LYS A 5 16.88 25.78 3.35
N LEU A 6 16.01 24.80 3.06
CA LEU A 6 15.00 24.91 2.02
C LEU A 6 13.67 25.40 2.60
N ASN A 7 13.06 26.37 1.95
CA ASN A 7 11.73 26.83 2.31
C ASN A 7 10.69 25.96 1.59
N LEU A 8 10.07 25.05 2.34
CA LEU A 8 9.06 24.14 1.78
C LEU A 8 7.68 24.80 1.84
N VAL A 9 7.23 25.31 0.69
CA VAL A 9 5.93 25.94 0.51
C VAL A 9 5.15 25.19 -0.55
N SER A 10 3.87 24.99 -0.35
CA SER A 10 2.98 24.46 -1.37
C SER A 10 1.59 25.09 -1.23
N GLY A 11 1.03 25.55 -2.37
CA GLY A 11 -0.25 26.24 -2.38
C GLY A 11 -0.26 27.55 -1.57
N GLY A 12 0.88 28.25 -1.51
CA GLY A 12 1.03 29.52 -0.77
C GLY A 12 1.03 29.35 0.76
N LYS A 13 1.08 28.13 1.30
CA LYS A 13 1.13 27.85 2.74
C LYS A 13 2.54 27.43 3.14
N PRO A 14 3.16 28.10 4.12
CA PRO A 14 4.39 27.62 4.76
C PRO A 14 4.09 26.35 5.59
N ASP A 15 5.14 25.63 5.98
CA ASP A 15 5.07 24.45 6.85
C ASP A 15 4.67 23.13 6.20
N TYR A 16 5.19 22.86 5.01
CA TYR A 16 5.20 21.54 4.44
C TYR A 16 6.45 20.75 4.84
N THR A 17 6.29 19.44 4.85
CA THR A 17 7.37 18.47 5.03
C THR A 17 7.41 17.58 3.78
N LEU A 18 8.59 17.35 3.25
CA LEU A 18 8.78 16.38 2.17
C LEU A 18 8.85 14.99 2.77
N LEU A 19 7.95 14.12 2.35
CA LEU A 19 7.94 12.70 2.68
C LEU A 19 8.57 11.91 1.53
N ALA A 20 9.31 10.85 1.89
CA ALA A 20 9.88 9.90 0.96
C ALA A 20 9.57 8.48 1.43
N THR A 21 8.88 7.69 0.60
CA THR A 21 8.82 6.24 0.77
C THR A 21 10.01 5.60 0.09
N CYS A 22 10.58 4.62 0.79
CA CYS A 22 11.72 3.86 0.30
C CYS A 22 11.36 2.38 0.30
N ALA A 23 11.54 1.76 -0.86
CA ALA A 23 11.43 0.32 -1.00
C ALA A 23 12.76 -0.33 -0.64
N GLY A 24 12.70 -1.57 -0.22
CA GLY A 24 13.89 -2.34 0.08
C GLY A 24 13.58 -3.81 0.23
N ASP A 25 14.62 -4.58 0.11
CA ASP A 25 14.66 -6.02 0.42
C ASP A 25 15.55 -6.25 1.65
N GLU A 26 15.86 -7.50 1.92
CA GLU A 26 16.70 -7.92 3.04
C GLU A 26 18.11 -7.29 3.05
N ASP A 27 18.63 -6.91 1.88
CA ASP A 27 19.97 -6.34 1.75
C ASP A 27 19.99 -4.80 1.83
N THR A 28 18.90 -4.15 1.45
CA THR A 28 18.89 -2.70 1.22
C THR A 28 18.03 -1.91 2.21
N GLY A 29 17.07 -2.58 2.85
CA GLY A 29 16.12 -1.93 3.75
C GLY A 29 15.22 -0.91 3.06
N GLY A 30 14.15 -0.51 3.73
CA GLY A 30 13.21 0.49 3.26
C GLY A 30 12.63 1.29 4.41
N GLY A 31 11.70 2.21 4.14
CA GLY A 31 11.09 3.00 5.19
C GLY A 31 10.32 4.22 4.72
N LEU A 32 9.93 5.02 5.68
CA LEU A 32 9.36 6.35 5.49
C LEU A 32 10.31 7.40 6.11
N CYS A 33 10.74 8.35 5.30
CA CYS A 33 11.53 9.50 5.74
C CYS A 33 10.72 10.80 5.64
N ALA A 34 11.06 11.76 6.47
CA ALA A 34 10.52 13.11 6.46
C ALA A 34 11.66 14.14 6.50
N PHE A 35 11.58 15.14 5.62
CA PHE A 35 12.52 16.27 5.56
C PHE A 35 11.74 17.57 5.74
N ASP A 36 12.06 18.35 6.75
CA ASP A 36 11.35 19.58 7.12
C ASP A 36 11.95 20.88 6.53
N GLY A 37 12.86 20.74 5.60
CA GLY A 37 13.61 21.85 4.98
C GLY A 37 15.02 22.04 5.57
N ASP A 38 15.31 21.39 6.67
CA ASP A 38 16.60 21.48 7.38
C ASP A 38 17.12 20.10 7.79
N THR A 39 16.27 19.28 8.37
CA THR A 39 16.62 17.99 8.97
C THR A 39 15.86 16.85 8.32
N LEU A 40 16.59 15.78 8.00
CA LEU A 40 16.01 14.50 7.58
C LEU A 40 15.79 13.59 8.80
N GLN A 41 14.62 13.02 8.91
CA GLN A 41 14.28 12.04 9.94
C GLN A 41 13.75 10.75 9.29
N VAL A 42 14.19 9.61 9.79
CA VAL A 42 13.56 8.31 9.49
C VAL A 42 12.38 8.15 10.46
N ILE A 43 11.18 8.07 9.92
CA ILE A 43 9.96 7.86 10.72
C ILE A 43 9.86 6.39 11.11
N ASP A 44 9.99 5.51 10.12
CA ASP A 44 9.99 4.05 10.30
C ASP A 44 10.83 3.35 9.22
N ARG A 45 11.00 2.02 9.37
CA ARG A 45 11.76 1.18 8.44
C ARG A 45 10.91 0.14 7.72
N VAL A 46 9.63 0.43 7.56
CA VAL A 46 8.71 -0.45 6.83
C VAL A 46 8.81 -0.17 5.34
N SER A 47 9.33 -1.13 4.58
CA SER A 47 9.48 -1.04 3.13
C SER A 47 8.17 -0.63 2.46
N SER A 48 8.21 0.39 1.61
CA SER A 48 7.00 0.99 1.05
C SER A 48 7.18 1.40 -0.41
N ALA A 49 6.10 1.31 -1.17
CA ALA A 49 6.03 1.72 -2.56
C ALA A 49 5.36 3.10 -2.69
N GLY A 50 4.05 3.14 -2.89
CA GLY A 50 3.32 4.37 -3.14
C GLY A 50 3.05 5.23 -1.92
N LEU A 51 2.87 6.52 -2.15
CA LEU A 51 2.53 7.53 -1.15
C LEU A 51 1.66 8.61 -1.79
N ARG A 52 0.57 8.99 -1.12
CA ARG A 52 -0.26 10.14 -1.52
C ARG A 52 -0.70 10.94 -0.31
N VAL A 53 -0.82 12.24 -0.52
CA VAL A 53 -1.40 13.18 0.44
C VAL A 53 -2.70 13.70 -0.17
N GLU A 54 -3.81 13.41 0.49
CA GLU A 54 -5.15 13.71 -0.01
C GLU A 54 -5.99 14.36 1.09
N GLY A 55 -6.22 15.66 0.95
CA GLY A 55 -6.95 16.42 1.95
C GLY A 55 -6.32 16.36 3.33
N ASP A 56 -7.02 15.75 4.28
CA ASP A 56 -6.61 15.60 5.68
C ASP A 56 -5.90 14.25 5.98
N ARG A 57 -5.45 13.54 4.96
CA ARG A 57 -4.89 12.20 5.12
C ARG A 57 -3.63 11.95 4.29
N ILE A 58 -2.83 11.04 4.79
CA ILE A 58 -1.71 10.42 4.06
C ILE A 58 -2.07 8.95 3.81
N ILE A 59 -2.00 8.51 2.57
CA ILE A 59 -2.22 7.12 2.17
C ILE A 59 -0.87 6.55 1.76
N ARG A 60 -0.50 5.39 2.32
CA ARG A 60 0.77 4.73 2.07
C ARG A 60 0.54 3.28 1.67
N LEU A 61 1.17 2.85 0.59
CA LEU A 61 1.23 1.46 0.17
C LEU A 61 2.51 0.82 0.72
N ILE A 62 2.34 -0.18 1.57
CA ILE A 62 3.43 -1.01 2.10
C ILE A 62 3.79 -2.04 1.03
N ARG A 63 5.08 -2.18 0.77
CA ARG A 63 5.58 -3.19 -0.14
C ARG A 63 5.54 -4.56 0.53
N THR A 64 4.82 -5.48 -0.08
CA THR A 64 4.83 -6.89 0.29
C THR A 64 5.76 -7.67 -0.65
N PRO A 65 6.39 -8.75 -0.21
CA PRO A 65 7.14 -9.61 -1.10
C PRO A 65 6.25 -10.17 -2.22
N ILE A 66 6.74 -10.16 -3.46
CA ILE A 66 5.99 -10.67 -4.63
C ILE A 66 5.52 -12.12 -4.40
N SER A 67 6.34 -12.92 -3.73
CA SER A 67 6.05 -14.32 -3.40
C SER A 67 4.82 -14.52 -2.50
N THR A 68 4.45 -13.52 -1.71
CA THR A 68 3.28 -13.59 -0.81
C THR A 68 2.02 -13.03 -1.44
N GLY A 69 2.13 -12.31 -2.54
CA GLY A 69 1.02 -11.59 -3.16
C GLY A 69 0.37 -10.55 -2.24
N GLY A 70 -0.60 -9.84 -2.75
CA GLY A 70 -1.34 -8.82 -2.03
C GLY A 70 -0.57 -7.50 -1.86
N GLY A 71 -1.27 -6.48 -1.39
CA GLY A 71 -0.71 -5.18 -1.01
C GLY A 71 -1.42 -4.66 0.23
N GLU A 72 -0.74 -3.85 1.01
CA GLU A 72 -1.26 -3.34 2.27
C GLU A 72 -1.26 -1.82 2.27
N PHE A 73 -2.38 -1.22 2.61
CA PHE A 73 -2.53 0.22 2.72
C PHE A 73 -2.65 0.66 4.17
N VAL A 74 -1.95 1.74 4.50
CA VAL A 74 -2.09 2.44 5.78
C VAL A 74 -2.52 3.86 5.50
N VAL A 75 -3.58 4.30 6.17
CA VAL A 75 -4.09 5.67 6.10
C VAL A 75 -3.84 6.35 7.42
N TYR A 76 -3.22 7.51 7.37
CA TYR A 76 -2.94 8.36 8.52
C TYR A 76 -3.76 9.66 8.44
N ASP A 77 -4.06 10.23 9.58
CA ASP A 77 -4.41 11.64 9.75
C ASP A 77 -3.48 12.29 10.79
N ALA A 78 -3.76 13.53 11.19
CA ALA A 78 -2.98 14.24 12.20
C ALA A 78 -2.92 13.54 13.58
N ARG A 79 -3.78 12.56 13.85
CA ARG A 79 -3.83 11.80 15.11
C ARG A 79 -3.08 10.48 15.06
N GLY A 80 -2.72 9.99 13.88
CA GLY A 80 -2.03 8.71 13.69
C GLY A 80 -2.69 7.81 12.65
N VAL A 81 -2.52 6.48 12.78
CA VAL A 81 -3.13 5.50 11.89
C VAL A 81 -4.65 5.51 12.07
N ARG A 82 -5.36 5.78 11.00
CA ARG A 82 -6.83 5.79 10.95
C ARG A 82 -7.39 4.51 10.38
N GLN A 83 -6.66 3.89 9.45
CA GLN A 83 -7.15 2.73 8.74
C GLN A 83 -5.99 1.91 8.23
N TYR A 84 -6.19 0.61 8.21
CA TYR A 84 -5.33 -0.36 7.57
C TYR A 84 -6.22 -1.37 6.85
N PHE A 85 -5.80 -1.78 5.66
CA PHE A 85 -6.44 -2.88 4.93
C PHE A 85 -5.46 -3.53 3.95
N ARG A 86 -5.76 -4.78 3.61
CA ARG A 86 -5.01 -5.57 2.64
C ARG A 86 -5.87 -5.79 1.39
N VAL A 87 -5.22 -5.81 0.24
CA VAL A 87 -5.81 -6.11 -1.07
C VAL A 87 -5.09 -7.33 -1.62
N ASP A 88 -5.75 -8.50 -1.60
CA ASP A 88 -5.12 -9.76 -1.99
C ASP A 88 -4.93 -9.88 -3.50
N GLU A 89 -5.76 -9.21 -4.29
CA GLU A 89 -5.68 -9.16 -5.75
C GLU A 89 -4.53 -8.29 -6.27
N LEU A 90 -3.91 -7.47 -5.41
CA LEU A 90 -2.81 -6.62 -5.79
C LEU A 90 -1.52 -7.44 -5.89
N SER A 91 -0.89 -7.45 -7.05
CA SER A 91 0.37 -8.14 -7.29
C SER A 91 1.45 -7.14 -7.71
N ASP A 92 2.58 -7.13 -6.99
CA ASP A 92 3.66 -6.15 -7.19
C ASP A 92 3.12 -4.72 -7.30
N GLY A 93 2.38 -4.29 -6.27
CA GLY A 93 1.77 -2.96 -6.23
C GLY A 93 2.82 -1.86 -6.21
N HIS A 94 2.69 -0.89 -7.13
CA HIS A 94 3.62 0.21 -7.23
C HIS A 94 3.00 1.52 -6.77
N TYR A 95 2.41 2.29 -7.68
CA TYR A 95 1.90 3.62 -7.37
C TYR A 95 0.40 3.70 -7.60
N PHE A 96 -0.22 4.68 -6.98
CA PHE A 96 -1.67 4.85 -7.02
C PHE A 96 -2.07 6.33 -7.05
N ALA A 97 -3.29 6.57 -7.54
CA ALA A 97 -4.01 7.83 -7.44
C ALA A 97 -5.22 7.67 -6.50
N TRP A 98 -5.78 8.78 -6.08
CA TRP A 98 -7.09 8.85 -5.41
C TRP A 98 -8.07 9.57 -6.33
N ASP A 99 -9.19 8.92 -6.70
CA ASP A 99 -10.18 9.48 -7.63
C ASP A 99 -11.37 10.18 -6.93
N GLY A 100 -11.32 10.26 -5.60
CA GLY A 100 -12.40 10.79 -4.76
C GLY A 100 -13.09 9.70 -3.95
N ASP A 101 -13.24 8.51 -4.51
CA ASP A 101 -13.93 7.37 -3.89
C ASP A 101 -13.02 6.15 -3.71
N HIS A 102 -12.03 5.95 -4.62
CA HIS A 102 -11.19 4.77 -4.67
C HIS A 102 -9.70 5.11 -4.67
N ILE A 103 -8.92 4.20 -4.16
CA ILE A 103 -7.50 4.10 -4.47
C ILE A 103 -7.39 3.36 -5.81
N VAL A 104 -6.93 4.08 -6.84
CA VAL A 104 -6.70 3.51 -8.17
C VAL A 104 -5.24 3.12 -8.26
N VAL A 105 -4.93 1.82 -8.17
CA VAL A 105 -3.57 1.32 -7.99
C VAL A 105 -3.08 0.48 -9.16
N ALA A 106 -1.81 0.67 -9.51
CA ALA A 106 -1.09 -0.16 -10.47
C ALA A 106 -0.74 -1.52 -9.84
N SER A 107 -1.29 -2.59 -10.38
CA SER A 107 -0.94 -3.99 -10.11
C SER A 107 -0.02 -4.48 -11.23
N THR A 108 1.27 -4.15 -11.09
CA THR A 108 2.30 -4.37 -12.10
C THR A 108 2.42 -5.86 -12.46
N GLY A 109 2.41 -6.72 -11.43
CA GLY A 109 2.54 -8.16 -11.61
C GLY A 109 1.41 -8.80 -12.40
N THR A 110 0.26 -8.13 -12.58
CA THR A 110 -0.89 -8.63 -13.35
C THR A 110 -1.27 -7.72 -14.52
N ASN A 111 -0.44 -6.74 -14.87
CA ASN A 111 -0.76 -5.70 -15.88
C ASN A 111 -2.13 -5.06 -15.69
N SER A 112 -2.52 -4.83 -14.44
CA SER A 112 -3.88 -4.37 -14.12
C SER A 112 -3.87 -3.05 -13.37
N ILE A 113 -4.97 -2.33 -13.48
CA ILE A 113 -5.34 -1.21 -12.62
C ILE A 113 -6.55 -1.65 -11.80
N LEU A 114 -6.42 -1.53 -10.49
CA LEU A 114 -7.47 -1.91 -9.55
C LEU A 114 -8.07 -0.63 -8.93
N TRP A 115 -9.40 -0.54 -8.90
CA TRP A 115 -10.13 0.45 -8.10
C TRP A 115 -10.47 -0.20 -6.77
N VAL A 116 -9.84 0.27 -5.73
CA VAL A 116 -9.91 -0.29 -4.39
C VAL A 116 -10.65 0.68 -3.48
N SER A 117 -11.76 0.25 -2.93
CA SER A 117 -12.50 1.02 -1.93
C SER A 117 -11.71 1.12 -0.62
N MET A 118 -12.09 2.03 0.25
CA MET A 118 -11.47 2.16 1.58
C MET A 118 -11.73 0.95 2.50
N SER A 119 -12.61 0.01 2.10
CA SER A 119 -12.75 -1.28 2.79
C SER A 119 -11.73 -2.33 2.37
N GLY A 120 -10.94 -2.06 1.32
CA GLY A 120 -10.00 -3.00 0.71
C GLY A 120 -10.64 -3.88 -0.37
N ALA A 121 -11.94 -3.67 -0.68
CA ALA A 121 -12.59 -4.39 -1.76
C ALA A 121 -12.16 -3.82 -3.12
N VAL A 122 -11.97 -4.70 -4.09
CA VAL A 122 -11.71 -4.33 -5.49
C VAL A 122 -13.04 -4.25 -6.22
N ASP A 123 -13.46 -3.02 -6.55
CA ASP A 123 -14.76 -2.75 -7.17
C ASP A 123 -14.68 -2.79 -8.70
N ARG A 124 -13.50 -2.52 -9.25
CA ARG A 124 -13.27 -2.51 -10.70
C ARG A 124 -11.83 -2.94 -11.02
N VAL A 125 -11.66 -3.66 -12.12
CA VAL A 125 -10.36 -4.06 -12.69
C VAL A 125 -10.32 -3.62 -14.15
N TRP A 126 -9.22 -3.00 -14.55
CA TRP A 126 -8.86 -2.78 -15.93
C TRP A 126 -7.52 -3.49 -16.21
N ARG A 127 -7.33 -4.06 -17.38
CA ARG A 127 -6.13 -4.86 -17.69
C ARG A 127 -5.59 -4.54 -19.08
N VAL A 128 -4.27 -4.42 -19.17
CA VAL A 128 -3.55 -4.37 -20.45
C VAL A 128 -3.50 -5.79 -21.05
N PRO A 129 -3.74 -5.96 -22.37
CA PRO A 129 -3.53 -7.23 -23.02
C PRO A 129 -2.06 -7.72 -22.95
N GLY A 130 -1.87 -9.02 -22.88
CA GLY A 130 -0.55 -9.68 -22.79
C GLY A 130 -0.43 -10.54 -21.55
N ASP A 131 0.74 -11.17 -21.40
CA ASP A 131 1.10 -11.97 -20.23
C ASP A 131 1.25 -11.06 -18.98
N ASP A 132 1.26 -11.67 -17.82
CA ASP A 132 1.49 -10.95 -16.56
C ASP A 132 2.83 -10.21 -16.59
N ASP A 133 2.87 -8.98 -16.02
CA ASP A 133 4.05 -8.10 -16.01
C ASP A 133 4.70 -7.90 -17.40
N SER A 134 3.95 -8.00 -18.49
CA SER A 134 4.53 -7.86 -19.83
C SER A 134 4.97 -6.44 -20.16
N CYS A 135 4.15 -5.44 -19.81
CA CYS A 135 4.38 -4.03 -20.13
C CYS A 135 4.99 -3.23 -18.97
N HIS A 136 5.13 -3.84 -17.79
CA HIS A 136 5.53 -3.19 -16.54
C HIS A 136 4.72 -1.92 -16.27
N LEU A 137 3.41 -2.10 -16.11
CA LEU A 137 2.49 -1.05 -15.75
C LEU A 137 2.86 -0.54 -14.36
N ASN A 138 3.24 0.73 -14.24
CA ASN A 138 4.03 1.19 -13.12
C ASN A 138 3.29 2.21 -12.25
N GLU A 139 2.68 3.23 -12.85
CA GLU A 139 2.08 4.33 -12.10
C GLU A 139 0.76 4.78 -12.69
N VAL A 140 -0.16 5.14 -11.80
CA VAL A 140 -1.42 5.81 -12.14
C VAL A 140 -1.39 7.22 -11.57
N VAL A 141 -1.74 8.20 -12.39
CA VAL A 141 -1.82 9.61 -12.01
C VAL A 141 -3.20 10.15 -12.37
N LEU A 142 -3.79 10.90 -11.45
CA LEU A 142 -5.01 11.67 -11.70
C LEU A 142 -4.64 13.12 -12.08
N HIS A 143 -5.14 13.58 -13.21
CA HIS A 143 -5.03 14.96 -13.65
C HIS A 143 -6.33 15.37 -14.38
N ASP A 144 -6.91 16.50 -13.99
CA ASP A 144 -8.17 17.03 -14.54
C ASP A 144 -9.31 15.96 -14.60
N ASN A 145 -9.46 15.20 -13.49
CA ASN A 145 -10.43 14.10 -13.35
C ASN A 145 -10.25 12.95 -14.36
N ARG A 146 -9.09 12.87 -15.02
CA ARG A 146 -8.72 11.78 -15.93
C ARG A 146 -7.54 11.00 -15.37
N LEU A 147 -7.56 9.70 -15.59
CA LEU A 147 -6.50 8.80 -15.15
C LEU A 147 -5.48 8.58 -16.28
N PHE A 148 -4.22 8.78 -15.95
CA PHE A 148 -3.10 8.54 -16.86
C PHE A 148 -2.23 7.43 -16.30
N VAL A 149 -1.71 6.60 -17.18
CA VAL A 149 -0.96 5.40 -16.82
C VAL A 149 0.40 5.40 -17.48
N CYS A 150 1.41 4.99 -16.70
CA CYS A 150 2.80 4.91 -17.13
C CYS A 150 3.19 3.45 -17.33
N VAL A 151 3.77 3.11 -18.49
CA VAL A 151 4.23 1.76 -18.85
C VAL A 151 5.60 1.80 -19.51
N PHE A 152 6.35 0.69 -19.42
CA PHE A 152 7.67 0.57 -20.04
C PHE A 152 7.64 0.33 -21.55
N GLY A 153 6.49 -0.12 -22.06
CA GLY A 153 6.28 -0.33 -23.50
C GLY A 153 5.15 -1.33 -23.78
N ASP A 154 4.83 -1.52 -25.04
CA ASP A 154 3.82 -2.48 -25.53
C ASP A 154 4.49 -3.85 -25.78
N TYR A 155 4.56 -4.67 -24.75
CA TYR A 155 5.11 -6.02 -24.84
C TYR A 155 4.03 -7.06 -24.53
N GLY A 156 4.03 -8.18 -25.29
CA GLY A 156 3.04 -9.24 -25.10
C GLY A 156 3.50 -10.32 -24.12
N ASP A 157 4.80 -10.60 -24.09
CA ASP A 157 5.37 -11.72 -23.33
C ASP A 157 5.67 -11.32 -21.87
N TYR A 158 5.62 -12.30 -20.96
CA TYR A 158 6.00 -12.10 -19.56
C TYR A 158 7.35 -11.41 -19.44
N ARG A 159 7.35 -10.23 -18.79
CA ARG A 159 8.53 -9.36 -18.65
C ARG A 159 9.23 -9.03 -19.96
N GLY A 160 8.49 -8.89 -21.05
CA GLY A 160 9.02 -8.57 -22.37
C GLY A 160 9.83 -7.27 -22.46
N TYR A 161 9.72 -6.40 -21.47
CA TYR A 161 10.53 -5.20 -21.32
C TYR A 161 11.98 -5.47 -20.87
N LYS A 162 12.28 -6.66 -20.31
CA LYS A 162 13.63 -7.01 -19.84
C LYS A 162 14.65 -6.98 -20.97
N GLY A 163 15.74 -6.26 -20.75
CA GLY A 163 16.76 -6.01 -21.78
C GLY A 163 16.40 -4.92 -22.79
N ARG A 164 15.18 -4.37 -22.71
CA ARG A 164 14.68 -3.27 -23.57
C ARG A 164 14.41 -1.97 -22.81
N GLU A 165 14.76 -1.91 -21.55
CA GLU A 165 14.47 -0.75 -20.68
C GLU A 165 15.08 0.57 -21.18
N ARG A 166 16.02 0.50 -22.13
CA ARG A 166 16.69 1.66 -22.79
C ARG A 166 16.19 1.96 -24.19
N SER A 167 15.23 1.20 -24.73
CA SER A 167 14.76 1.36 -26.10
C SER A 167 14.05 2.68 -26.38
N GLY A 168 13.47 3.31 -25.35
CA GLY A 168 12.60 4.47 -25.51
C GLY A 168 11.15 4.12 -25.85
N ASP A 169 10.75 2.88 -25.60
CA ASP A 169 9.38 2.39 -25.88
C ASP A 169 8.37 2.83 -24.80
N GLY A 170 8.86 3.34 -23.67
CA GLY A 170 8.04 3.77 -22.55
C GLY A 170 7.20 5.01 -22.84
N TYR A 171 6.00 5.05 -22.27
CA TYR A 171 5.07 6.15 -22.50
C TYR A 171 4.10 6.33 -21.32
N VAL A 172 3.40 7.48 -21.36
CA VAL A 172 2.23 7.76 -20.52
C VAL A 172 1.02 7.90 -21.42
N PHE A 173 -0.08 7.27 -21.06
CA PHE A 173 -1.33 7.31 -21.83
C PHE A 173 -2.53 7.61 -20.95
N ASP A 174 -3.53 8.21 -21.56
CA ASP A 174 -4.83 8.41 -20.96
C ASP A 174 -5.59 7.09 -20.92
N LEU A 175 -6.06 6.70 -19.74
CA LEU A 175 -6.70 5.40 -19.53
C LEU A 175 -8.05 5.27 -20.25
N GLU A 176 -8.76 6.38 -20.44
CA GLU A 176 -10.08 6.38 -21.08
C GLU A 176 -9.98 6.35 -22.61
N THR A 177 -9.11 7.18 -23.17
CA THR A 177 -8.99 7.34 -24.64
C THR A 177 -7.92 6.45 -25.26
N GLY A 178 -6.96 5.97 -24.47
CA GLY A 178 -5.77 5.26 -24.96
C GLY A 178 -4.75 6.19 -25.63
N GLU A 179 -4.96 7.50 -25.62
CA GLU A 179 -4.03 8.47 -26.22
C GLU A 179 -2.71 8.51 -25.45
N LYS A 180 -1.59 8.34 -26.16
CA LYS A 180 -0.25 8.46 -25.58
C LYS A 180 0.14 9.93 -25.48
N VAL A 181 0.04 10.49 -24.27
CA VAL A 181 0.32 11.92 -23.98
C VAL A 181 1.79 12.22 -23.76
N VAL A 182 2.62 11.21 -23.47
CA VAL A 182 4.09 11.29 -23.42
C VAL A 182 4.67 10.03 -24.03
N ARG A 183 5.78 10.15 -24.79
CA ARG A 183 6.45 9.03 -25.46
C ARG A 183 7.97 9.16 -25.40
N GLY A 184 8.68 8.08 -25.75
CA GLY A 184 10.14 8.09 -25.91
C GLY A 184 10.90 7.94 -24.59
N LEU A 185 10.26 7.42 -23.56
CA LEU A 185 10.85 7.24 -22.23
C LEU A 185 11.55 5.89 -22.08
N CYS A 186 12.60 5.86 -21.27
CA CYS A 186 13.36 4.65 -20.92
C CYS A 186 13.05 4.23 -19.49
N ALA A 187 12.23 3.16 -19.32
CA ALA A 187 11.73 2.71 -18.03
C ALA A 187 11.12 3.87 -17.22
N PRO A 188 10.01 4.47 -17.69
CA PRO A 188 9.47 5.68 -17.10
C PRO A 188 8.89 5.48 -15.70
N HIS A 189 9.03 6.52 -14.88
CA HIS A 189 8.41 6.64 -13.56
C HIS A 189 7.93 8.07 -13.32
N SER A 190 7.04 8.20 -12.37
CA SER A 190 6.62 9.47 -11.75
C SER A 190 6.22 10.57 -12.74
N PRO A 191 5.27 10.28 -13.68
CA PRO A 191 4.73 11.34 -14.52
C PRO A 191 3.98 12.37 -13.66
N ARG A 192 4.19 13.64 -13.98
CA ARG A 192 3.54 14.78 -13.29
C ARG A 192 3.13 15.82 -14.33
N TYR A 193 2.00 16.46 -14.09
CA TYR A 193 1.58 17.61 -14.89
C TYR A 193 1.70 18.88 -14.06
N PHE A 194 2.51 19.82 -14.49
CA PHE A 194 2.67 21.14 -13.86
C PHE A 194 3.18 22.15 -14.87
N ASP A 195 2.95 23.43 -14.62
CA ASP A 195 3.31 24.55 -15.53
C ASP A 195 2.80 24.32 -16.96
N GLY A 196 1.58 23.75 -17.09
CA GLY A 196 0.95 23.48 -18.38
C GLY A 196 1.60 22.38 -19.22
N SER A 197 2.40 21.51 -18.61
CA SER A 197 3.19 20.51 -19.34
C SER A 197 3.34 19.21 -18.55
N TRP A 198 3.39 18.10 -19.26
CA TRP A 198 3.81 16.82 -18.69
C TRP A 198 5.31 16.79 -18.42
N ALA A 199 5.69 16.17 -17.33
CA ALA A 199 7.07 15.82 -17.02
C ALA A 199 7.12 14.38 -16.49
N ALA A 200 8.25 13.68 -16.73
CA ALA A 200 8.43 12.30 -16.26
C ALA A 200 9.91 11.97 -16.07
N CYS A 201 10.19 10.99 -15.23
CA CYS A 201 11.50 10.37 -15.13
C CYS A 201 11.71 9.37 -16.26
N SER A 202 12.80 9.49 -17.01
CA SER A 202 13.35 8.49 -17.93
C SER A 202 14.47 7.76 -17.19
N SER A 203 14.07 6.83 -16.31
CA SER A 203 14.88 6.37 -15.17
C SER A 203 16.15 5.64 -15.59
N MET A 204 16.10 4.85 -16.67
CA MET A 204 17.28 4.14 -17.19
C MET A 204 18.32 5.07 -17.81
N ARG A 205 17.94 6.31 -18.10
CA ARG A 205 18.86 7.37 -18.55
C ARG A 205 19.25 8.33 -17.44
N ASN A 206 18.70 8.18 -16.24
CA ASN A 206 18.83 9.09 -15.11
C ASN A 206 18.35 10.52 -15.46
N GLU A 207 17.32 10.63 -16.26
CA GLU A 207 16.82 11.92 -16.74
C GLU A 207 15.47 12.24 -16.10
N PHE A 208 15.25 13.53 -15.85
CA PHE A 208 13.93 14.10 -15.63
C PHE A 208 13.63 15.06 -16.80
N ILE A 209 12.52 14.82 -17.48
CA ILE A 209 12.18 15.50 -18.72
C ILE A 209 10.83 16.18 -18.59
N GLN A 210 10.77 17.50 -18.88
CA GLN A 210 9.51 18.21 -19.12
C GLN A 210 9.30 18.31 -20.63
N PHE A 211 8.10 17.98 -21.09
CA PHE A 211 7.77 17.87 -22.52
C PHE A 211 7.05 19.12 -23.03
N ALA A 212 7.16 19.38 -24.32
CA ALA A 212 6.28 20.27 -25.05
C ALA A 212 4.87 19.65 -25.15
N SER A 213 3.92 20.41 -25.69
CA SER A 213 2.52 19.97 -25.83
C SER A 213 2.33 18.75 -26.74
N ASP A 214 3.32 18.42 -27.58
CA ASP A 214 3.30 17.21 -28.43
C ASP A 214 3.61 15.91 -27.67
N GLY A 215 4.05 16.01 -26.39
CA GLY A 215 4.39 14.88 -25.55
C GLY A 215 5.63 14.08 -26.01
N VAL A 216 6.39 14.59 -26.97
CA VAL A 216 7.57 13.93 -27.56
C VAL A 216 8.80 14.83 -27.47
N THR A 217 8.65 16.11 -27.78
CA THR A 217 9.76 17.07 -27.80
C THR A 217 10.11 17.49 -26.37
N PRO A 218 11.35 17.27 -25.90
CA PRO A 218 11.80 17.79 -24.62
C PRO A 218 11.80 19.31 -24.59
N LYS A 219 11.09 19.91 -23.67
CA LYS A 219 11.14 21.34 -23.37
C LYS A 219 12.33 21.66 -22.45
N ARG A 220 12.55 20.77 -21.46
CA ARG A 220 13.68 20.81 -20.53
C ARG A 220 14.09 19.38 -20.18
N THR A 221 15.37 19.13 -20.02
CA THR A 221 15.92 17.85 -19.57
C THR A 221 17.00 18.11 -18.54
N VAL A 222 16.92 17.38 -17.43
CA VAL A 222 17.93 17.37 -16.37
C VAL A 222 18.52 15.98 -16.26
N LEU A 223 19.85 15.88 -16.38
CA LEU A 223 20.59 14.66 -16.11
C LEU A 223 20.93 14.61 -14.61
N LEU A 224 20.59 13.50 -13.98
CA LEU A 224 20.74 13.25 -12.55
C LEU A 224 21.75 12.12 -12.28
N GLU A 225 22.14 11.92 -11.01
CA GLU A 225 23.22 10.99 -10.68
C GLU A 225 22.73 9.55 -10.50
N GLY A 226 21.46 9.36 -10.10
CA GLY A 226 20.87 8.05 -9.79
C GLY A 226 19.72 7.65 -10.71
N PHE A 227 19.18 6.46 -10.50
CA PHE A 227 17.95 5.99 -11.14
C PHE A 227 16.78 6.84 -10.65
N THR A 228 16.20 7.65 -11.54
CA THR A 228 15.23 8.69 -11.20
C THR A 228 13.85 8.11 -10.94
N ARG A 229 13.24 8.42 -9.76
CA ARG A 229 11.95 7.91 -9.38
C ARG A 229 11.41 8.64 -8.14
N GLY A 230 10.09 8.85 -8.08
CA GLY A 230 9.47 9.68 -7.04
C GLY A 230 9.67 11.18 -7.35
N VAL A 231 8.57 11.89 -7.58
CA VAL A 231 8.60 13.34 -7.90
C VAL A 231 7.57 14.07 -7.07
N ALA A 232 8.02 15.09 -6.33
CA ALA A 232 7.15 16.07 -5.69
C ALA A 232 7.48 17.48 -6.21
N VAL A 233 6.45 18.31 -6.36
CA VAL A 233 6.58 19.67 -6.87
C VAL A 233 6.01 20.64 -5.84
N SER A 234 6.81 21.65 -5.44
CA SER A 234 6.39 22.78 -4.64
C SER A 234 6.29 24.05 -5.49
N ASP A 235 6.01 25.16 -4.85
CA ASP A 235 5.99 26.45 -5.54
C ASP A 235 7.37 26.85 -6.06
N ASP A 236 8.45 26.53 -5.31
CA ASP A 236 9.82 26.92 -5.63
C ASP A 236 10.71 25.78 -6.16
N TYR A 237 10.37 24.51 -5.82
CA TYR A 237 11.25 23.38 -6.05
C TYR A 237 10.56 22.19 -6.71
N ILE A 238 11.37 21.39 -7.42
CA ILE A 238 11.05 20.05 -7.88
C ILE A 238 11.99 19.09 -7.15
N PHE A 239 11.42 18.12 -6.45
CA PHE A 239 12.15 17.08 -5.74
C PHE A 239 12.09 15.78 -6.55
N ILE A 240 13.25 15.18 -6.79
CA ILE A 240 13.36 13.96 -7.60
C ILE A 240 14.22 12.95 -6.85
N GLY A 241 13.69 11.76 -6.62
CA GLY A 241 14.45 10.67 -6.02
C GLY A 241 15.48 10.10 -6.99
N GLU A 242 16.70 9.93 -6.51
CA GLU A 242 17.85 9.32 -7.18
C GLU A 242 18.18 8.01 -6.45
N SER A 243 17.60 6.89 -6.90
CA SER A 243 17.87 5.58 -6.31
C SER A 243 19.22 5.04 -6.73
N ALA A 244 19.90 4.30 -5.86
CA ALA A 244 21.09 3.54 -6.22
C ALA A 244 20.73 2.48 -7.27
N ARG A 245 21.61 2.25 -8.23
CA ARG A 245 21.41 1.18 -9.21
C ARG A 245 21.55 -0.18 -8.52
N ARG A 246 20.71 -1.12 -8.92
CA ARG A 246 20.77 -2.49 -8.37
C ARG A 246 22.11 -3.18 -8.62
N SER A 247 22.84 -2.79 -9.69
CA SER A 247 24.22 -3.22 -9.96
C SER A 247 25.23 -2.70 -8.97
N ASP A 248 24.93 -1.62 -8.27
CA ASP A 248 25.84 -0.92 -7.36
C ASP A 248 25.52 -1.20 -5.88
N ARG A 249 24.65 -2.16 -5.63
CA ARG A 249 24.27 -2.61 -4.28
C ARG A 249 25.52 -2.96 -3.46
N GLY A 250 25.57 -2.45 -2.25
CA GLY A 250 26.70 -2.60 -1.35
C GLY A 250 27.89 -1.65 -1.61
N ARG A 251 27.87 -0.84 -2.67
CA ARG A 251 28.92 0.15 -2.97
C ARG A 251 28.49 1.60 -2.71
N VAL A 252 27.20 1.88 -2.62
CA VAL A 252 26.64 3.22 -2.44
C VAL A 252 25.96 3.34 -1.10
N GLN A 253 26.24 4.42 -0.38
CA GLN A 253 25.74 4.68 0.99
C GLN A 253 24.28 5.14 1.05
N GLY A 254 23.43 4.84 0.08
CA GLY A 254 22.03 5.25 0.03
C GLY A 254 21.68 5.98 -1.25
N GLY A 255 20.39 6.28 -1.43
CA GLY A 255 19.89 7.16 -2.46
C GLY A 255 19.93 8.62 -2.02
N SER A 256 19.61 9.52 -2.92
CA SER A 256 19.47 10.94 -2.64
C SER A 256 18.19 11.51 -3.25
N ILE A 257 17.79 12.68 -2.78
CA ILE A 257 16.74 13.46 -3.43
C ILE A 257 17.43 14.68 -4.05
N ALA A 258 17.42 14.79 -5.37
CA ALA A 258 17.83 16.00 -6.07
C ALA A 258 16.75 17.07 -5.87
N VAL A 259 17.17 18.27 -5.48
CA VAL A 259 16.31 19.43 -5.34
C VAL A 259 16.63 20.38 -6.48
N LEU A 260 15.69 20.59 -7.38
CA LEU A 260 15.82 21.49 -8.50
C LEU A 260 15.04 22.78 -8.23
N SER A 261 15.59 23.92 -8.67
CA SER A 261 14.79 25.14 -8.80
C SER A 261 13.68 24.90 -9.84
N ARG A 262 12.41 25.10 -9.48
CA ARG A 262 11.30 24.97 -10.42
C ARG A 262 11.38 25.95 -11.58
N ALA A 263 11.90 27.16 -11.33
CA ALA A 263 12.03 28.21 -12.35
C ALA A 263 13.10 27.87 -13.38
N THR A 264 14.28 27.39 -12.94
CA THR A 264 15.47 27.21 -13.84
C THR A 264 15.73 25.75 -14.20
N PHE A 265 15.20 24.77 -13.42
CA PHE A 265 15.51 23.33 -13.48
C PHE A 265 16.97 22.99 -13.12
N GLU A 266 17.69 23.93 -12.54
CA GLU A 266 19.02 23.67 -12.03
C GLU A 266 18.98 22.97 -10.69
N THR A 267 19.86 22.00 -10.47
CA THR A 267 20.01 21.33 -9.17
C THR A 267 20.62 22.30 -8.17
N VAL A 268 19.87 22.64 -7.11
CA VAL A 268 20.30 23.59 -6.07
C VAL A 268 20.79 22.88 -4.80
N SER A 269 20.37 21.64 -4.58
CA SER A 269 20.77 20.86 -3.41
C SER A 269 20.54 19.37 -3.61
N ARG A 270 21.08 18.53 -2.70
CA ARG A 270 20.76 17.10 -2.57
C ARG A 270 20.56 16.73 -1.11
N ILE A 271 19.55 15.91 -0.86
CA ILE A 271 19.22 15.36 0.46
C ILE A 271 19.61 13.88 0.45
N GLN A 272 20.58 13.49 1.25
CA GLN A 272 21.00 12.09 1.35
C GLN A 272 20.02 11.28 2.19
N LEU A 273 19.64 10.11 1.71
CA LEU A 273 18.76 9.17 2.40
C LEU A 273 19.54 7.95 2.90
N PRO A 274 19.11 7.33 4.01
CA PRO A 274 19.76 6.12 4.52
C PRO A 274 19.36 4.85 3.76
N PHE A 275 18.41 4.94 2.83
CA PHE A 275 17.89 3.85 2.02
C PHE A 275 18.32 3.98 0.57
N GLN A 276 18.51 2.86 -0.11
CA GLN A 276 19.05 2.86 -1.48
C GLN A 276 17.98 3.09 -2.56
N GLU A 277 16.76 2.62 -2.34
CA GLU A 277 15.69 2.65 -3.33
C GLU A 277 14.56 3.59 -2.89
N ILE A 278 14.47 4.76 -3.51
CA ILE A 278 13.39 5.71 -3.28
C ILE A 278 12.22 5.31 -4.18
N SER A 279 11.02 5.24 -3.62
CA SER A 279 9.82 4.91 -4.39
C SER A 279 9.02 6.15 -4.74
N GLU A 280 8.52 6.88 -3.77
CA GLU A 280 7.66 8.03 -4.03
C GLU A 280 8.03 9.19 -3.12
N LEU A 281 7.74 10.41 -3.60
CA LEU A 281 7.88 11.66 -2.86
C LEU A 281 6.55 12.39 -2.80
N ALA A 282 6.24 12.98 -1.66
CA ALA A 282 5.06 13.81 -1.49
C ALA A 282 5.31 14.97 -0.52
N LEU A 283 4.71 16.11 -0.78
CA LEU A 283 4.65 17.21 0.17
C LEU A 283 3.41 17.07 1.05
N ALA A 284 3.58 17.08 2.36
CA ALA A 284 2.51 16.96 3.32
C ALA A 284 2.50 18.12 4.31
N PRO A 285 1.33 18.61 4.73
CA PRO A 285 1.23 19.53 5.87
C PRO A 285 1.92 18.93 7.09
N ARG A 286 2.68 19.73 7.82
CA ARG A 286 3.44 19.30 9.00
C ARG A 286 2.58 18.55 10.02
N GLU A 287 1.37 19.00 10.23
CA GLU A 287 0.42 18.37 11.17
C GLU A 287 0.07 16.93 10.80
N LEU A 288 -0.07 16.62 9.51
CA LEU A 288 -0.31 15.24 9.04
C LEU A 288 0.93 14.37 9.24
N VAL A 289 2.12 14.94 9.04
CA VAL A 289 3.38 14.20 9.26
C VAL A 289 3.56 13.88 10.74
N GLU A 290 3.14 14.73 11.66
CA GLU A 290 3.13 14.39 13.08
C GLU A 290 2.23 13.19 13.40
N GLY A 291 1.13 13.02 12.67
CA GLY A 291 0.29 11.82 12.74
C GLY A 291 1.06 10.54 12.38
N THR A 292 1.88 10.56 11.32
CA THR A 292 2.73 9.41 10.97
C THR A 292 3.77 9.11 12.04
N ARG A 293 4.39 10.15 12.60
CA ARG A 293 5.37 10.03 13.69
C ARG A 293 4.75 9.51 14.99
N THR A 294 3.55 9.99 15.33
CA THR A 294 2.81 9.54 16.50
C THR A 294 2.42 8.08 16.37
N GLY A 295 1.92 7.68 15.20
CA GLY A 295 1.60 6.30 14.90
C GLY A 295 2.78 5.37 15.12
N PHE A 296 3.96 5.74 14.66
CA PHE A 296 5.17 4.95 14.86
C PHE A 296 5.68 4.97 16.31
N ARG A 297 5.70 6.13 16.96
CA ARG A 297 6.09 6.25 18.38
C ARG A 297 5.23 5.40 19.30
N THR A 298 3.95 5.24 18.98
CA THR A 298 3.01 4.35 19.70
C THR A 298 3.10 2.89 19.23
N ASN A 299 4.11 2.56 18.45
CA ASN A 299 4.39 1.21 17.93
C ASN A 299 3.37 0.64 16.94
N LEU A 300 2.56 1.49 16.33
CA LEU A 300 1.49 1.06 15.41
C LEU A 300 2.00 0.22 14.22
N LEU A 301 3.21 0.46 13.74
CA LEU A 301 3.80 -0.27 12.61
C LEU A 301 4.93 -1.22 13.02
N ARG A 302 5.25 -1.34 14.31
CA ARG A 302 6.35 -2.23 14.76
C ARG A 302 6.06 -3.70 14.56
N VAL A 303 4.80 -4.10 14.49
CA VAL A 303 4.45 -5.47 14.09
C VAL A 303 4.95 -5.75 12.67
N LYS A 304 4.76 -4.80 11.74
CA LYS A 304 5.28 -4.91 10.37
C LYS A 304 6.80 -4.86 10.31
N GLU A 305 7.44 -4.07 11.13
CA GLU A 305 8.89 -4.10 11.25
C GLU A 305 9.40 -5.47 11.72
N LYS A 306 8.66 -6.15 12.61
CA LYS A 306 8.99 -7.51 13.05
C LYS A 306 8.91 -8.51 11.91
N ASP A 307 7.90 -8.40 11.05
CA ASP A 307 7.76 -9.25 9.86
C ASP A 307 8.88 -8.99 8.83
N GLN A 308 9.53 -7.82 8.93
CA GLN A 308 10.66 -7.40 8.10
C GLN A 308 11.98 -7.37 8.88
N LEU A 309 12.12 -8.18 9.92
CA LEU A 309 13.31 -8.21 10.82
C LEU A 309 14.64 -8.41 10.10
N TYR A 310 14.64 -9.16 9.01
CA TYR A 310 15.81 -9.36 8.17
C TYR A 310 16.39 -8.03 7.66
N LEU A 311 15.54 -7.00 7.45
CA LEU A 311 16.00 -5.67 7.04
C LEU A 311 16.82 -4.97 8.13
N PHE A 312 16.49 -5.19 9.40
CA PHE A 312 17.24 -4.63 10.51
C PHE A 312 18.64 -5.27 10.62
N HIS A 313 18.73 -6.59 10.43
CA HIS A 313 20.00 -7.28 10.41
C HIS A 313 20.91 -6.78 9.28
N ALA A 314 20.35 -6.62 8.07
CA ALA A 314 21.09 -6.10 6.92
C ALA A 314 21.61 -4.67 7.14
N LEU A 315 20.91 -3.89 7.94
CA LEU A 315 21.28 -2.50 8.27
C LEU A 315 22.13 -2.39 9.55
N GLY A 316 22.43 -3.50 10.25
CA GLY A 316 23.14 -3.50 11.51
C GLY A 316 22.40 -2.78 12.65
N ILE A 317 21.06 -2.76 12.58
CA ILE A 317 20.21 -2.06 13.55
C ILE A 317 19.51 -3.07 14.42
N GLU A 318 19.69 -2.96 15.74
CA GLU A 318 18.93 -3.75 16.70
C GLU A 318 17.44 -3.35 16.67
N PRO A 319 16.52 -4.31 16.46
CA PRO A 319 15.08 -4.03 16.49
C PRO A 319 14.71 -3.51 17.88
N GLN A 320 14.11 -2.34 17.93
CA GLN A 320 13.59 -1.82 19.19
C GLN A 320 12.50 -2.74 19.72
N ARG A 321 12.48 -3.00 21.03
CA ARG A 321 11.46 -3.82 21.68
C ARG A 321 10.07 -3.26 21.36
N LEU A 322 9.15 -4.14 20.97
CA LEU A 322 7.75 -3.80 20.83
C LEU A 322 7.19 -3.42 22.19
N TRP A 323 6.58 -2.26 22.26
CA TRP A 323 5.89 -1.75 23.45
C TRP A 323 4.42 -2.18 23.47
N ALA A 324 4.11 -3.34 22.93
CA ALA A 324 2.79 -3.89 23.07
C ALA A 324 2.58 -4.29 24.52
N THR A 325 1.37 -4.09 25.03
CA THR A 325 1.01 -4.62 26.34
C THR A 325 1.16 -6.12 26.30
N SER A 326 2.03 -6.67 27.11
CA SER A 326 2.16 -8.12 27.32
C SER A 326 1.27 -8.61 28.45
N ASP A 327 0.52 -7.72 29.07
CA ASP A 327 -0.31 -8.03 30.23
C ASP A 327 -1.72 -8.46 29.81
N PRO A 328 -2.37 -9.35 30.56
CA PRO A 328 -3.77 -9.66 30.39
C PRO A 328 -4.63 -8.41 30.51
N LEU A 329 -5.52 -8.21 29.53
CA LEU A 329 -6.47 -7.11 29.56
C LEU A 329 -7.52 -7.35 30.65
N ARG A 330 -7.87 -6.27 31.34
CA ARG A 330 -9.00 -6.29 32.29
C ARG A 330 -10.31 -6.22 31.51
N PRO A 331 -11.44 -6.71 32.06
CA PRO A 331 -12.74 -6.64 31.39
C PRO A 331 -13.12 -5.26 30.87
N SER A 332 -12.82 -4.20 31.62
CA SER A 332 -13.07 -2.80 31.19
C SER A 332 -12.21 -2.34 29.99
N GLN A 333 -11.15 -3.06 29.68
CA GLN A 333 -10.26 -2.78 28.56
C GLN A 333 -10.63 -3.60 27.30
N CYS A 334 -11.54 -4.58 27.42
CA CYS A 334 -12.03 -5.39 26.31
C CYS A 334 -13.29 -4.75 25.70
N ARG A 335 -13.13 -3.65 24.97
CA ARG A 335 -14.24 -2.91 24.35
C ARG A 335 -13.94 -2.66 22.87
N VAL A 336 -14.73 -3.29 22.02
CA VAL A 336 -14.53 -3.24 20.57
C VAL A 336 -15.87 -3.14 19.84
N ARG A 337 -15.89 -2.49 18.69
CA ARG A 337 -16.97 -2.64 17.72
C ARG A 337 -16.44 -3.44 16.55
N VAL A 338 -17.09 -4.58 16.29
CA VAL A 338 -16.76 -5.43 15.14
C VAL A 338 -17.89 -5.33 14.13
N ARG A 339 -17.53 -5.23 12.86
CA ARG A 339 -18.43 -5.39 11.70
C ARG A 339 -17.80 -6.42 10.78
N ALA A 340 -18.62 -7.30 10.20
CA ALA A 340 -18.18 -8.31 9.25
C ALA A 340 -19.21 -8.46 8.14
N GLU A 341 -18.76 -8.64 6.92
CA GLU A 341 -19.59 -8.90 5.75
C GLU A 341 -19.89 -10.41 5.70
N ILE A 342 -20.75 -10.87 6.61
CA ILE A 342 -21.04 -12.28 6.79
C ILE A 342 -21.97 -12.76 5.67
N PRO A 343 -21.59 -13.77 4.85
CA PRO A 343 -22.44 -14.29 3.79
C PRO A 343 -23.56 -15.17 4.39
N ASP A 344 -24.71 -15.25 3.72
CA ASP A 344 -25.84 -16.08 4.14
C ASP A 344 -25.53 -17.57 4.11
N SER A 345 -24.57 -18.00 3.28
CA SER A 345 -24.16 -19.40 3.21
C SER A 345 -22.70 -19.60 2.87
N LEU A 346 -22.10 -20.69 3.38
CA LEU A 346 -20.75 -21.15 3.15
C LEU A 346 -20.72 -22.64 2.82
N GLU A 347 -19.64 -23.11 2.20
CA GLU A 347 -19.44 -24.54 1.91
C GLU A 347 -18.61 -25.20 3.01
N VAL A 348 -18.94 -26.43 3.35
CA VAL A 348 -18.20 -27.22 4.37
C VAL A 348 -16.71 -27.25 4.08
N ALA A 349 -15.87 -27.05 5.10
CA ALA A 349 -14.42 -27.14 5.06
C ALA A 349 -13.76 -26.36 3.90
N LYS A 350 -14.42 -25.32 3.40
CA LYS A 350 -13.86 -24.42 2.37
C LYS A 350 -13.40 -23.11 3.01
N LEU A 351 -12.09 -22.91 3.04
CA LEU A 351 -11.52 -21.65 3.53
C LEU A 351 -12.10 -20.48 2.73
N THR A 352 -12.65 -19.50 3.43
CA THR A 352 -13.29 -18.31 2.83
C THR A 352 -12.74 -17.06 3.50
N LEU A 353 -12.57 -15.98 2.74
CA LEU A 353 -12.15 -14.68 3.25
C LEU A 353 -13.38 -13.81 3.49
N ILE A 354 -13.47 -13.20 4.68
CA ILE A 354 -14.55 -12.29 5.07
C ILE A 354 -13.95 -10.93 5.42
N ASN A 355 -14.49 -9.87 4.83
CA ASN A 355 -14.10 -8.50 5.14
C ASN A 355 -14.63 -8.13 6.53
N CYS A 356 -13.74 -7.59 7.36
CA CYS A 356 -14.03 -7.17 8.72
C CYS A 356 -13.51 -5.76 8.99
N ALA A 357 -14.28 -5.01 9.77
CA ALA A 357 -13.87 -3.71 10.31
C ALA A 357 -13.90 -3.78 11.84
N ILE A 358 -12.83 -3.32 12.47
CA ILE A 358 -12.66 -3.30 13.92
C ILE A 358 -12.46 -1.85 14.36
N GLU A 359 -13.13 -1.42 15.41
CA GLU A 359 -12.92 -0.14 16.08
C GLU A 359 -12.66 -0.40 17.57
N ASN A 360 -11.50 -0.02 18.05
CA ASN A 360 -11.15 -0.10 19.47
C ASN A 360 -11.90 0.99 20.26
N LEU A 361 -12.81 0.61 21.13
CA LEU A 361 -13.59 1.52 21.97
C LEU A 361 -13.00 1.68 23.37
N SER A 362 -11.85 1.05 23.64
CA SER A 362 -11.15 1.14 24.92
C SER A 362 -10.07 2.23 24.92
N HIS A 363 -9.48 2.43 26.09
CA HIS A 363 -8.28 3.26 26.26
C HIS A 363 -6.97 2.45 26.22
N SER A 364 -7.05 1.15 25.86
CA SER A 364 -5.91 0.24 25.78
C SER A 364 -5.52 -0.01 24.35
N PHE A 365 -4.28 -0.43 24.13
CA PHE A 365 -3.77 -0.88 22.83
C PHE A 365 -4.03 -2.37 22.67
N TYR A 366 -4.40 -2.79 21.45
CA TYR A 366 -4.50 -4.21 21.10
C TYR A 366 -3.37 -4.57 20.13
N CYS A 367 -2.74 -5.71 20.37
CA CYS A 367 -1.60 -6.16 19.57
C CYS A 367 -1.53 -7.69 19.52
N THR A 368 -1.27 -8.24 18.34
CA THR A 368 -1.01 -9.67 18.17
C THR A 368 0.43 -10.04 18.52
N ALA A 369 1.39 -9.12 18.35
CA ALA A 369 2.80 -9.40 18.62
C ALA A 369 3.16 -9.26 20.12
N SER A 370 2.37 -9.84 21.00
CA SER A 370 2.61 -9.83 22.44
C SER A 370 2.52 -11.25 23.01
N SER A 371 2.96 -11.45 24.27
CA SER A 371 2.85 -12.74 24.97
C SER A 371 1.39 -13.17 25.18
N TYR A 372 0.49 -12.19 25.25
CA TYR A 372 -0.96 -12.37 25.31
C TYR A 372 -1.57 -11.73 24.07
N ALA A 373 -1.43 -12.41 22.94
CA ALA A 373 -1.82 -11.90 21.63
C ALA A 373 -3.32 -11.57 21.57
N VAL A 374 -3.65 -10.38 21.08
CA VAL A 374 -5.03 -10.04 20.72
C VAL A 374 -5.20 -10.24 19.22
N SER A 375 -6.15 -11.08 18.84
CA SER A 375 -6.43 -11.44 17.45
C SER A 375 -7.91 -11.32 17.14
N LEU A 376 -8.25 -11.04 15.88
CA LEU A 376 -9.60 -11.24 15.38
C LEU A 376 -9.84 -12.73 15.22
N SER A 377 -10.98 -13.22 15.65
CA SER A 377 -11.37 -14.62 15.54
C SER A 377 -12.88 -14.78 15.50
N TYR A 378 -13.34 -16.00 15.46
CA TYR A 378 -14.75 -16.32 15.37
C TYR A 378 -15.09 -17.61 16.12
N LYS A 379 -16.39 -17.81 16.35
CA LYS A 379 -16.97 -19.02 16.91
C LYS A 379 -18.13 -19.48 16.04
N TRP A 380 -18.28 -20.80 15.92
CA TRP A 380 -19.45 -21.44 15.34
C TRP A 380 -20.30 -22.07 16.43
N GLN A 381 -21.58 -21.79 16.45
CA GLN A 381 -22.55 -22.35 17.38
C GLN A 381 -23.71 -22.90 16.57
N ARG A 382 -23.97 -24.21 16.69
CA ARG A 382 -25.08 -24.85 15.99
C ARG A 382 -26.40 -24.30 16.54
N THR A 383 -27.37 -23.97 15.67
CA THR A 383 -28.67 -23.40 16.08
C THR A 383 -29.61 -24.47 16.61
N GLU A 384 -29.51 -25.72 16.14
CA GLU A 384 -30.27 -26.85 16.66
C GLU A 384 -29.76 -27.27 18.04
N ARG A 385 -30.71 -27.50 18.97
CA ARG A 385 -30.42 -28.01 20.32
C ARG A 385 -29.82 -29.42 20.24
N SER A 386 -28.51 -29.52 20.27
CA SER A 386 -27.79 -30.75 20.55
C SER A 386 -27.44 -30.79 22.02
N PRO A 387 -27.49 -31.96 22.69
CA PRO A 387 -27.13 -32.11 24.11
C PRO A 387 -25.66 -31.80 24.41
N ARG A 388 -24.81 -31.70 23.38
CA ARG A 388 -23.45 -31.19 23.45
C ARG A 388 -23.39 -29.91 22.62
N MET A 389 -23.40 -28.77 23.28
CA MET A 389 -23.07 -27.48 22.65
C MET A 389 -21.57 -27.49 22.30
N GLU A 390 -21.23 -27.98 21.12
CA GLU A 390 -19.87 -27.87 20.60
C GLU A 390 -19.73 -26.46 20.03
N HIS A 391 -19.09 -25.56 20.79
CA HIS A 391 -18.53 -24.35 20.28
C HIS A 391 -17.26 -24.74 19.53
N GLN A 392 -17.24 -24.52 18.22
CA GLN A 392 -16.01 -24.63 17.46
C GLN A 392 -15.37 -23.25 17.38
N GLU A 393 -14.19 -23.12 17.98
CA GLU A 393 -13.38 -21.91 17.83
C GLU A 393 -12.76 -21.85 16.44
N GLY A 394 -12.67 -20.63 15.90
CA GLY A 394 -12.11 -20.36 14.59
C GLY A 394 -10.60 -20.08 14.59
N LEU A 395 -10.10 -19.84 13.38
CA LEU A 395 -8.73 -19.43 13.14
C LEU A 395 -8.46 -18.05 13.78
N ARG A 396 -7.20 -17.81 14.11
CA ARG A 396 -6.73 -16.51 14.62
C ARG A 396 -6.24 -15.67 13.45
N THR A 397 -6.86 -14.53 13.23
CA THR A 397 -6.38 -13.52 12.28
C THR A 397 -5.65 -12.44 13.06
N GLY A 398 -4.33 -12.36 12.88
CA GLY A 398 -3.50 -11.40 13.57
C GLY A 398 -3.82 -9.96 13.17
N LEU A 399 -3.77 -9.05 14.13
CA LEU A 399 -3.80 -7.61 13.86
C LEU A 399 -2.46 -7.22 13.22
N PRO A 400 -2.46 -6.65 12.02
CA PRO A 400 -1.23 -6.34 11.27
C PRO A 400 -0.43 -5.18 11.87
N CYS A 401 -1.04 -4.42 12.75
CA CYS A 401 -0.41 -3.36 13.51
C CYS A 401 -1.06 -3.25 14.90
N VAL A 402 -0.42 -2.52 15.79
CA VAL A 402 -1.03 -2.18 17.08
C VAL A 402 -2.25 -1.30 16.85
N LEU A 403 -3.41 -1.71 17.35
CA LEU A 403 -4.65 -0.96 17.27
C LEU A 403 -4.76 -0.03 18.47
N PRO A 404 -4.61 1.29 18.28
CA PRO A 404 -4.61 2.25 19.38
C PRO A 404 -6.03 2.46 19.94
N PRO A 405 -6.15 3.13 21.10
CA PRO A 405 -7.42 3.67 21.57
C PRO A 405 -8.15 4.42 20.45
N HIS A 406 -9.43 4.10 20.24
CA HIS A 406 -10.28 4.71 19.20
C HIS A 406 -9.80 4.51 17.75
N GLY A 407 -8.77 3.68 17.54
CA GLY A 407 -8.28 3.32 16.22
C GLY A 407 -9.24 2.38 15.48
N LYS A 408 -9.11 2.35 14.15
CA LYS A 408 -9.90 1.50 13.25
C LYS A 408 -8.97 0.70 12.35
N LEU A 409 -9.35 -0.57 12.10
CA LEU A 409 -8.70 -1.46 11.15
C LEU A 409 -9.75 -2.09 10.25
N ASN A 410 -9.45 -2.18 8.95
CA ASN A 410 -10.13 -3.06 8.02
C ASN A 410 -9.14 -4.19 7.67
N LEU A 411 -9.62 -5.42 7.73
CA LEU A 411 -8.81 -6.60 7.44
C LEU A 411 -9.71 -7.73 6.92
N ARG A 412 -9.10 -8.70 6.25
CA ARG A 412 -9.77 -9.93 5.83
C ARG A 412 -9.46 -11.03 6.83
N MET A 413 -10.50 -11.70 7.26
CA MET A 413 -10.41 -12.82 8.18
C MET A 413 -10.58 -14.14 7.42
N GLU A 414 -9.65 -15.05 7.63
CA GLU A 414 -9.78 -16.43 7.15
C GLU A 414 -10.80 -17.19 7.99
N VAL A 415 -11.81 -17.74 7.33
CA VAL A 415 -12.88 -18.47 7.96
C VAL A 415 -12.95 -19.89 7.42
N MET A 416 -12.83 -20.87 8.32
CA MET A 416 -13.04 -22.28 8.03
C MET A 416 -14.43 -22.66 8.55
N PRO A 417 -15.41 -22.94 7.69
CA PRO A 417 -16.72 -23.43 8.10
C PRO A 417 -16.63 -24.82 8.73
N PRO A 418 -17.60 -25.18 9.60
CA PRO A 418 -17.70 -26.53 10.16
C PRO A 418 -17.73 -27.61 9.07
N PRO A 419 -17.22 -28.82 9.38
CA PRO A 419 -17.23 -29.94 8.43
C PRO A 419 -18.60 -30.58 8.24
N VAL A 420 -19.57 -30.23 9.08
CA VAL A 420 -20.93 -30.78 9.03
C VAL A 420 -21.88 -29.73 8.49
N PRO A 421 -22.67 -30.02 7.44
CA PRO A 421 -23.71 -29.13 6.98
C PRO A 421 -24.74 -28.82 8.05
N GLY A 422 -25.33 -27.64 8.03
CA GLY A 422 -26.32 -27.21 8.98
C GLY A 422 -26.43 -25.71 9.10
N GLU A 423 -27.29 -25.27 9.99
CA GLU A 423 -27.45 -23.86 10.34
C GLU A 423 -26.66 -23.53 11.59
N TYR A 424 -25.85 -22.49 11.51
CA TYR A 424 -24.95 -22.08 12.58
C TYR A 424 -25.07 -20.58 12.84
N ARG A 425 -25.02 -20.22 14.11
CA ARG A 425 -24.73 -18.87 14.52
C ARG A 425 -23.21 -18.64 14.40
N PHE A 426 -22.81 -17.77 13.50
CA PHE A 426 -21.44 -17.34 13.29
C PHE A 426 -21.20 -16.07 14.08
N ILE A 427 -20.19 -16.06 14.97
CA ILE A 427 -19.91 -14.96 15.90
C ILE A 427 -18.48 -14.51 15.65
N VAL A 428 -18.28 -13.26 15.23
CA VAL A 428 -16.98 -12.65 14.98
C VAL A 428 -16.66 -11.69 16.11
N THR A 429 -15.50 -11.84 16.74
CA THR A 429 -15.08 -11.03 17.89
C THR A 429 -13.54 -10.99 18.00
N LEU A 430 -13.01 -10.26 18.96
CA LEU A 430 -11.62 -10.37 19.37
C LEU A 430 -11.44 -11.43 20.45
N VAL A 431 -10.25 -12.02 20.50
CA VAL A 431 -9.79 -12.90 21.55
C VAL A 431 -8.41 -12.47 22.01
N GLN A 432 -8.18 -12.47 23.31
CA GLN A 432 -6.83 -12.42 23.87
C GLN A 432 -6.44 -13.82 24.29
N ASP A 433 -5.48 -14.40 23.58
CA ASP A 433 -5.10 -15.80 23.75
C ASP A 433 -4.65 -16.10 25.18
N GLY A 434 -5.23 -17.16 25.75
CA GLY A 434 -4.99 -17.57 27.13
C GLY A 434 -5.63 -16.68 28.21
N VAL A 435 -6.43 -15.67 27.82
CA VAL A 435 -7.05 -14.71 28.76
C VAL A 435 -8.56 -14.71 28.64
N CYS A 436 -9.11 -14.20 27.52
CA CYS A 436 -10.57 -14.09 27.36
C CYS A 436 -10.99 -13.89 25.91
N TRP A 437 -12.24 -14.25 25.63
CA TRP A 437 -12.97 -13.83 24.46
C TRP A 437 -13.76 -12.55 24.76
N PHE A 438 -13.70 -11.55 23.87
CA PHE A 438 -14.32 -10.25 24.15
C PHE A 438 -15.85 -10.30 24.16
N ASP A 439 -16.47 -11.19 23.37
CA ASP A 439 -17.93 -11.44 23.41
C ASP A 439 -18.42 -12.07 24.73
N GLU A 440 -17.56 -12.77 25.45
CA GLU A 440 -17.86 -13.33 26.76
C GLU A 440 -17.83 -12.27 27.87
N ILE A 441 -17.06 -11.20 27.65
CA ILE A 441 -17.05 -10.03 28.55
C ILE A 441 -18.30 -9.18 28.31
N ASP A 442 -18.58 -8.87 27.03
CA ASP A 442 -19.75 -8.10 26.62
C ASP A 442 -20.18 -8.56 25.20
N PRO A 443 -21.40 -9.10 25.02
CA PRO A 443 -21.91 -9.49 23.71
C PRO A 443 -21.87 -8.37 22.66
N ALA A 444 -21.84 -7.10 23.05
CA ALA A 444 -21.69 -5.96 22.15
C ALA A 444 -20.32 -5.89 21.47
N ASN A 445 -19.33 -6.63 21.95
CA ASN A 445 -18.00 -6.76 21.34
C ASN A 445 -17.97 -7.71 20.14
N ALA A 446 -19.12 -8.24 19.72
CA ALA A 446 -19.21 -9.17 18.61
C ALA A 446 -20.17 -8.70 17.52
N CYS A 447 -19.93 -9.17 16.30
CA CYS A 447 -20.88 -9.17 15.21
C CYS A 447 -21.32 -10.62 14.97
N SER A 448 -22.61 -10.90 14.79
CA SER A 448 -23.07 -12.27 14.56
C SER A 448 -24.21 -12.34 13.57
N ALA A 449 -24.25 -13.42 12.80
CA ALA A 449 -25.35 -13.76 11.89
C ALA A 449 -25.60 -15.27 11.89
N VAL A 450 -26.76 -15.66 11.37
CA VAL A 450 -27.05 -17.08 11.08
C VAL A 450 -26.54 -17.39 9.68
N VAL A 451 -25.74 -18.44 9.55
CA VAL A 451 -25.13 -18.89 8.29
C VAL A 451 -25.49 -20.33 8.02
N VAL A 452 -25.88 -20.62 6.78
CA VAL A 452 -26.15 -21.99 6.33
C VAL A 452 -24.87 -22.58 5.75
N VAL A 453 -24.32 -23.58 6.41
CA VAL A 453 -23.18 -24.36 5.89
C VAL A 453 -23.73 -25.49 5.03
N ARG A 454 -23.36 -25.48 3.74
CA ARG A 454 -23.84 -26.45 2.72
C ARG A 454 -22.76 -27.43 2.34
N GLU A 455 -23.15 -28.60 1.85
CA GLU A 455 -22.20 -29.50 1.24
C GLU A 455 -21.49 -28.84 0.05
N ARG A 456 -20.22 -29.20 -0.14
CA ARG A 456 -19.42 -28.72 -1.26
C ARG A 456 -20.00 -29.29 -2.56
N GLN A 457 -20.47 -28.43 -3.46
CA GLN A 457 -20.81 -28.87 -4.81
C GLN A 457 -19.54 -29.41 -5.49
N GLN A 458 -19.56 -30.67 -5.86
CA GLN A 458 -18.50 -31.18 -6.75
C GLN A 458 -18.60 -30.41 -8.06
N THR A 459 -17.70 -29.47 -8.26
CA THR A 459 -17.49 -28.87 -9.58
C THR A 459 -17.10 -30.00 -10.50
N GLN A 460 -18.03 -30.41 -11.38
CA GLN A 460 -17.64 -31.09 -12.61
C GLN A 460 -16.59 -30.20 -13.25
N THR A 461 -15.39 -30.73 -13.42
CA THR A 461 -14.34 -30.08 -14.19
C THR A 461 -14.96 -29.65 -15.52
N PRO A 462 -15.01 -28.33 -15.84
CA PRO A 462 -15.44 -27.93 -17.16
C PRO A 462 -14.42 -28.49 -18.13
N ASP A 463 -14.96 -29.18 -19.15
CA ASP A 463 -14.21 -29.58 -20.32
C ASP A 463 -13.35 -28.40 -20.79
N ALA A 464 -12.05 -28.60 -20.97
CA ALA A 464 -11.05 -27.57 -21.25
C ALA A 464 -11.23 -26.91 -22.64
N SER A 465 -12.44 -26.71 -23.10
CA SER A 465 -12.75 -26.19 -24.43
C SER A 465 -13.86 -25.13 -24.47
N ALA A 466 -14.00 -24.26 -23.49
CA ALA A 466 -14.76 -23.02 -23.71
C ALA A 466 -14.62 -22.04 -22.54
N HIS A 467 -14.17 -20.88 -22.88
CA HIS A 467 -14.30 -19.54 -22.34
C HIS A 467 -13.02 -18.89 -21.79
N SER A 468 -12.31 -18.26 -22.72
CA SER A 468 -11.52 -17.07 -22.42
C SER A 468 -12.44 -15.99 -21.81
N PRO A 469 -12.05 -15.31 -20.73
CA PRO A 469 -12.82 -14.19 -20.21
C PRO A 469 -12.91 -13.08 -21.27
N ALA A 470 -14.10 -12.55 -21.46
CA ALA A 470 -14.39 -11.49 -22.41
C ALA A 470 -13.54 -10.25 -22.09
N TYR A 471 -12.55 -10.00 -22.93
CA TYR A 471 -11.81 -8.74 -22.94
C TYR A 471 -12.75 -7.63 -23.43
N LEU A 472 -12.89 -6.57 -22.63
CA LEU A 472 -13.41 -5.32 -23.13
C LEU A 472 -12.35 -4.71 -24.05
N ALA A 473 -12.43 -5.03 -25.33
CA ALA A 473 -11.68 -4.34 -26.36
C ALA A 473 -12.09 -2.86 -26.39
N PRO A 474 -11.18 -1.93 -26.65
CA PRO A 474 -11.54 -0.53 -26.90
C PRO A 474 -12.48 -0.50 -28.11
N ARG A 475 -13.63 0.14 -27.99
CA ARG A 475 -14.52 0.44 -29.12
C ARG A 475 -13.71 1.27 -30.11
N LYS A 476 -13.41 0.69 -31.28
CA LYS A 476 -13.01 1.45 -32.44
C LYS A 476 -14.28 2.20 -32.93
N ASN A 477 -14.20 3.49 -32.94
CA ASN A 477 -14.83 4.35 -33.91
C ASN A 477 -13.76 5.11 -34.64
#